data_7a25dd150a726a1367ed37b55f0cf648
#
_entry.id   7a25dd150a726a1367ed37b55f0cf648
#
_cell.length_a   1.000
_cell.length_b   1.000
_cell.length_c   1.000
_cell.angle_alpha   90.00
_cell.angle_beta   90.00
_cell.angle_gamma   90.00
#
_symmetry.space_group_name_H-M   'P 1'
#
loop_
_entity.id
_entity.type
_entity.pdbx_description
1 polymer ?
#
loop_
_entity_poly.entity_id
_entity_poly.type
_entity_poly.pdbx_seq_one_letter_code
_entity_poly.pdbx_strand_id
1 'polypeptide(L)'
;MPEDADTEHPKVKELHELLAWSEGMVWCSPERHGSMSSIFKSQIDWIPLAGGAIRATQVKTLALMQVSGGSQSFNSLNQMRILGRWMRMITIPNQSSIPKAFLEFEEDGRMKPSAFYDRIVDVMEELFKFTLLTRGQSKYLTDRYSERKESA
;
A
#
# COMPACT_ATOMS: atom_id res chain seq x y z
N MET A 1 10.03 -12.75 9.34
CA MET A 1 9.19 -13.93 9.03
C MET A 1 9.46 -14.96 10.11
N PRO A 2 8.47 -15.75 10.57
CA PRO A 2 8.75 -16.93 11.40
C PRO A 2 9.72 -17.85 10.66
N GLU A 3 10.64 -18.48 11.39
CA GLU A 3 11.61 -19.41 10.78
C GLU A 3 10.95 -20.58 10.06
N ASP A 4 9.70 -20.92 10.41
CA ASP A 4 8.90 -22.02 9.83
C ASP A 4 7.90 -21.53 8.76
N ALA A 5 8.07 -20.36 8.19
CA ALA A 5 7.11 -19.79 7.25
C ALA A 5 7.16 -20.54 5.91
N ASP A 6 6.04 -21.15 5.51
CA ASP A 6 5.88 -21.82 4.23
C ASP A 6 5.78 -20.81 3.07
N THR A 7 6.93 -20.39 2.56
CA THR A 7 7.02 -19.50 1.39
C THR A 7 6.52 -20.14 0.11
N GLU A 8 6.37 -21.47 0.08
CA GLU A 8 5.87 -22.24 -1.07
C GLU A 8 4.33 -22.31 -1.11
N HIS A 9 3.66 -21.83 -0.05
CA HIS A 9 2.19 -21.82 -0.02
C HIS A 9 1.61 -21.08 -1.24
N PRO A 10 0.61 -21.65 -1.96
CA PRO A 10 0.08 -21.06 -3.20
C PRO A 10 -0.36 -19.60 -3.08
N LYS A 11 -0.96 -19.22 -1.94
CA LYS A 11 -1.38 -17.82 -1.72
C LYS A 11 -0.22 -16.84 -1.50
N VAL A 12 0.91 -17.30 -1.01
CA VAL A 12 2.13 -16.49 -0.90
C VAL A 12 2.74 -16.29 -2.31
N LYS A 13 2.78 -17.32 -3.13
CA LYS A 13 3.22 -17.20 -4.53
C LYS A 13 2.33 -16.24 -5.31
N GLU A 14 1.00 -16.39 -5.21
CA GLU A 14 0.04 -15.48 -5.84
C GLU A 14 0.27 -14.02 -5.40
N LEU A 15 0.50 -13.78 -4.11
CA LEU A 15 0.83 -12.43 -3.59
C LEU A 15 2.11 -11.89 -4.24
N HIS A 16 3.16 -12.70 -4.35
CA HIS A 16 4.42 -12.29 -4.97
C HIS A 16 4.27 -12.00 -6.46
N GLU A 17 3.49 -12.82 -7.18
CA GLU A 17 3.20 -12.63 -8.61
C GLU A 17 2.42 -11.32 -8.84
N LEU A 18 1.35 -11.08 -8.07
CA LEU A 18 0.58 -9.85 -8.12
C LEU A 18 1.43 -8.63 -7.76
N LEU A 19 2.29 -8.76 -6.77
CA LEU A 19 3.24 -7.72 -6.39
C LEU A 19 4.21 -7.40 -7.54
N ALA A 20 4.75 -8.41 -8.20
CA ALA A 20 5.66 -8.22 -9.33
C ALA A 20 4.96 -7.56 -10.52
N TRP A 21 3.73 -7.98 -10.81
CA TRP A 21 2.91 -7.47 -11.90
C TRP A 21 2.46 -6.01 -11.70
N SER A 22 2.09 -5.63 -10.47
CA SER A 22 1.52 -4.32 -10.18
C SER A 22 2.53 -3.17 -10.37
N GLU A 23 2.08 -2.03 -10.84
CA GLU A 23 2.86 -0.77 -10.89
C GLU A 23 2.47 0.18 -9.76
N GLY A 24 1.22 0.05 -9.26
CA GLY A 24 0.69 0.80 -8.14
C GLY A 24 -0.19 -0.08 -7.26
N MET A 25 -0.39 0.32 -6.01
CA MET A 25 -1.15 -0.44 -5.02
C MET A 25 -2.04 0.46 -4.20
N VAL A 26 -3.13 -0.12 -3.71
CA VAL A 26 -3.94 0.46 -2.63
C VAL A 26 -3.76 -0.38 -1.39
N TRP A 27 -3.37 0.24 -0.29
CA TRP A 27 -3.39 -0.37 1.02
C TRP A 27 -4.58 0.15 1.80
N CYS A 28 -5.47 -0.76 2.17
CA CYS A 28 -6.66 -0.46 2.95
C CYS A 28 -6.72 -1.34 4.19
N SER A 29 -6.86 -0.73 5.36
CA SER A 29 -6.99 -1.45 6.62
C SER A 29 -8.08 -0.83 7.49
N PRO A 30 -8.88 -1.64 8.22
CA PRO A 30 -9.63 -1.10 9.33
C PRO A 30 -8.66 -0.60 10.40
N GLU A 31 -9.03 0.50 11.07
CA GLU A 31 -8.32 0.93 12.26
C GLU A 31 -8.84 0.14 13.47
N ARG A 32 -7.94 -0.56 14.15
CA ARG A 32 -8.20 -1.27 15.39
C ARG A 32 -7.20 -0.85 16.46
N HIS A 33 -7.71 -0.38 17.60
CA HIS A 33 -6.86 0.09 18.72
C HIS A 33 -5.79 1.10 18.28
N GLY A 34 -6.16 2.04 17.39
CA GLY A 34 -5.26 3.06 16.90
C GLY A 34 -4.18 2.56 15.93
N SER A 35 -4.36 1.39 15.33
CA SER A 35 -3.37 0.76 14.43
C SER A 35 -4.03 0.09 13.22
N MET A 36 -3.22 -0.26 12.22
CA MET A 36 -3.63 -1.18 11.16
C MET A 36 -3.95 -2.55 11.76
N SER A 37 -4.82 -3.32 11.10
CA SER A 37 -5.16 -4.66 11.57
C SER A 37 -3.98 -5.61 11.50
N SER A 38 -3.93 -6.59 12.42
CA SER A 38 -2.92 -7.64 12.40
C SER A 38 -2.96 -8.46 11.11
N ILE A 39 -4.15 -8.70 10.55
CA ILE A 39 -4.31 -9.42 9.27
C ILE A 39 -3.62 -8.67 8.14
N PHE A 40 -3.82 -7.34 8.06
CA PHE A 40 -3.15 -6.52 7.05
C PHE A 40 -1.62 -6.57 7.24
N LYS A 41 -1.14 -6.34 8.47
CA LYS A 41 0.30 -6.37 8.76
C LYS A 41 0.92 -7.73 8.44
N SER A 42 0.22 -8.82 8.77
CA SER A 42 0.65 -10.18 8.44
C SER A 42 0.83 -10.39 6.93
N GLN A 43 -0.08 -9.88 6.10
CA GLN A 43 0.06 -9.96 4.63
C GLN A 43 1.31 -9.20 4.14
N ILE A 44 1.58 -8.02 4.70
CA ILE A 44 2.78 -7.24 4.37
C ILE A 44 4.05 -7.99 4.76
N ASP A 45 4.04 -8.73 5.87
CA ASP A 45 5.20 -9.48 6.36
C ASP A 45 5.58 -10.67 5.44
N TRP A 46 4.67 -11.12 4.58
CA TRP A 46 4.97 -12.09 3.54
C TRP A 46 5.65 -11.50 2.30
N ILE A 47 5.71 -10.17 2.18
CA ILE A 47 6.41 -9.52 1.07
C ILE A 47 7.92 -9.64 1.29
N PRO A 48 8.69 -10.16 0.32
CA PRO A 48 10.12 -10.35 0.46
C PRO A 48 10.83 -9.04 0.78
N LEU A 49 11.74 -9.04 1.76
CA LEU A 49 12.52 -7.86 2.12
C LEU A 49 13.52 -7.48 1.04
N ALA A 50 14.13 -8.46 0.40
CA ALA A 50 15.06 -8.24 -0.72
C ALA A 50 15.23 -9.52 -1.55
N GLY A 51 15.19 -9.37 -2.87
CA GLY A 51 15.75 -10.31 -3.83
C GLY A 51 16.98 -9.70 -4.51
N GLY A 52 17.85 -9.02 -3.72
CA GLY A 52 18.97 -8.23 -4.23
C GLY A 52 18.97 -6.79 -3.67
N ALA A 53 19.62 -5.85 -4.34
CA ALA A 53 19.72 -4.45 -3.91
C ALA A 53 18.37 -3.69 -3.99
N ILE A 54 17.44 -4.14 -4.83
CA ILE A 54 16.15 -3.49 -5.08
C ILE A 54 15.02 -4.33 -4.48
N ARG A 55 14.18 -3.70 -3.65
CA ARG A 55 12.98 -4.35 -3.08
C ARG A 55 11.90 -4.52 -4.15
N ALA A 56 11.10 -5.59 -4.06
CA ALA A 56 9.99 -5.85 -4.97
C ALA A 56 8.93 -4.72 -5.00
N THR A 57 8.82 -3.95 -3.91
CA THR A 57 7.90 -2.81 -3.77
C THR A 57 8.52 -1.47 -4.18
N GLN A 58 9.83 -1.41 -4.39
CA GLN A 58 10.54 -0.16 -4.60
C GLN A 58 10.04 0.56 -5.85
N VAL A 59 9.82 1.87 -5.70
CA VAL A 59 9.30 2.83 -6.70
C VAL A 59 7.88 2.56 -7.22
N LYS A 60 7.17 1.57 -6.68
CA LYS A 60 5.75 1.41 -6.95
C LYS A 60 4.95 2.49 -6.23
N THR A 61 3.91 3.00 -6.87
CA THR A 61 3.04 4.01 -6.26
C THR A 61 2.08 3.38 -5.26
N LEU A 62 1.71 4.14 -4.22
CA LEU A 62 0.90 3.64 -3.12
C LEU A 62 -0.16 4.66 -2.72
N ALA A 63 -1.43 4.27 -2.75
CA ALA A 63 -2.52 4.97 -2.09
C ALA A 63 -2.87 4.30 -0.76
N LEU A 64 -3.30 5.11 0.22
CA LEU A 64 -3.64 4.65 1.56
C LEU A 64 -5.09 4.98 1.90
N MET A 65 -5.80 4.00 2.43
CA MET A 65 -7.18 4.13 2.89
C MET A 65 -7.39 3.41 4.21
N GLN A 66 -8.30 3.91 5.03
CA GLN A 66 -8.75 3.23 6.23
C GLN A 66 -10.25 3.38 6.46
N VAL A 67 -10.81 2.45 7.20
CA VAL A 67 -12.18 2.54 7.75
C VAL A 67 -12.12 2.42 9.27
N SER A 68 -13.06 3.06 9.96
CA SER A 68 -13.22 2.93 11.40
C SER A 68 -14.69 2.86 11.80
N GLY A 69 -15.00 2.22 12.92
CA GLY A 69 -16.34 2.17 13.48
C GLY A 69 -16.71 3.39 14.33
N GLY A 70 -15.73 4.16 14.76
CA GLY A 70 -15.89 5.35 15.61
C GLY A 70 -15.79 6.65 14.82
N SER A 71 -15.35 7.70 15.52
CA SER A 71 -15.04 9.00 14.93
C SER A 71 -13.87 8.89 13.95
N GLN A 72 -13.72 9.92 13.11
CA GLN A 72 -12.60 9.96 12.17
C GLN A 72 -11.25 9.91 12.89
N SER A 73 -10.37 9.05 12.39
CA SER A 73 -9.00 8.91 12.83
C SER A 73 -8.09 8.75 11.62
N PHE A 74 -6.78 8.93 11.82
CA PHE A 74 -5.75 8.78 10.80
C PHE A 74 -4.59 7.89 11.28
N ASN A 75 -4.73 7.22 12.41
CA ASN A 75 -3.62 6.49 13.02
C ASN A 75 -3.14 5.31 12.15
N SER A 76 -4.07 4.52 11.62
CA SER A 76 -3.73 3.42 10.69
C SER A 76 -3.09 3.96 9.40
N LEU A 77 -3.62 5.05 8.83
CA LEU A 77 -3.04 5.71 7.66
C LEU A 77 -1.60 6.18 7.92
N ASN A 78 -1.36 6.84 9.05
CA ASN A 78 -0.03 7.33 9.40
C ASN A 78 0.97 6.18 9.54
N GLN A 79 0.57 5.08 10.14
CA GLN A 79 1.42 3.88 10.26
C GLN A 79 1.67 3.22 8.90
N MET A 80 0.65 3.09 8.05
CA MET A 80 0.81 2.57 6.70
C MET A 80 1.70 3.48 5.84
N ARG A 81 1.67 4.80 6.05
CA ARG A 81 2.56 5.75 5.37
C ARG A 81 4.02 5.55 5.76
N ILE A 82 4.30 5.32 7.06
CA ILE A 82 5.64 4.97 7.55
C ILE A 82 6.09 3.63 6.95
N LEU A 83 5.19 2.65 6.91
CA LEU A 83 5.46 1.33 6.34
C LEU A 83 5.75 1.41 4.83
N GLY A 84 4.97 2.19 4.08
CA GLY A 84 5.19 2.44 2.65
C GLY A 84 6.58 3.03 2.38
N ARG A 85 7.03 3.97 3.22
CA ARG A 85 8.39 4.51 3.17
C ARG A 85 9.44 3.42 3.42
N TRP A 86 9.24 2.56 4.43
CA TRP A 86 10.12 1.43 4.70
C TRP A 86 10.20 0.45 3.53
N MET A 87 9.07 0.23 2.86
CA MET A 87 8.98 -0.60 1.67
C MET A 87 9.50 0.10 0.40
N ARG A 88 10.01 1.35 0.52
CA ARG A 88 10.54 2.20 -0.56
C ARG A 88 9.54 2.51 -1.66
N MET A 89 8.25 2.61 -1.29
CA MET A 89 7.17 2.97 -2.19
C MET A 89 7.01 4.49 -2.33
N ILE A 90 6.43 4.93 -3.42
CA ILE A 90 6.03 6.31 -3.66
C ILE A 90 4.59 6.48 -3.16
N THR A 91 4.44 6.84 -1.88
CA THR A 91 3.12 7.05 -1.30
C THR A 91 2.56 8.39 -1.77
N ILE A 92 1.43 8.38 -2.49
CA ILE A 92 0.78 9.60 -2.98
C ILE A 92 0.32 10.50 -1.84
N PRO A 93 0.22 11.83 -2.05
CA PRO A 93 -0.22 12.77 -1.02
C PRO A 93 -1.63 12.51 -0.51
N ASN A 94 -2.56 12.20 -1.42
CA ASN A 94 -3.96 12.02 -1.10
C ASN A 94 -4.22 10.70 -0.36
N GLN A 95 -5.24 10.69 0.51
CA GLN A 95 -5.61 9.52 1.31
C GLN A 95 -7.07 9.61 1.73
N SER A 96 -7.68 8.48 2.13
CA SER A 96 -9.07 8.45 2.60
C SER A 96 -9.19 7.77 3.96
N SER A 97 -9.94 8.40 4.87
CA SER A 97 -10.35 7.81 6.16
C SER A 97 -11.86 7.93 6.30
N ILE A 98 -12.53 6.79 6.44
CA ILE A 98 -13.99 6.69 6.52
C ILE A 98 -14.39 6.35 7.95
N PRO A 99 -14.90 7.35 8.73
CA PRO A 99 -15.45 7.09 10.05
C PRO A 99 -16.83 6.43 9.95
N LYS A 100 -17.25 5.76 11.03
CA LYS A 100 -18.58 5.11 11.11
C LYS A 100 -18.92 4.31 9.85
N ALA A 101 -17.94 3.54 9.36
CA ALA A 101 -18.00 2.89 8.06
C ALA A 101 -19.27 2.05 7.84
N PHE A 102 -19.89 1.53 8.92
CA PHE A 102 -21.17 0.79 8.86
C PHE A 102 -22.34 1.63 8.34
N LEU A 103 -22.24 2.96 8.29
CA LEU A 103 -23.26 3.85 7.70
C LEU A 103 -23.04 4.11 6.21
N GLU A 104 -21.82 3.85 5.71
CA GLU A 104 -21.37 4.21 4.37
C GLU A 104 -21.55 3.09 3.35
N PHE A 105 -21.95 1.87 3.79
CA PHE A 105 -22.11 0.73 2.91
C PHE A 105 -23.56 0.23 2.92
N GLU A 106 -24.01 -0.28 1.77
CA GLU A 106 -25.26 -0.99 1.61
C GLU A 106 -25.12 -2.44 2.11
N GLU A 107 -26.23 -3.16 2.22
CA GLU A 107 -26.23 -4.58 2.65
C GLU A 107 -25.47 -5.49 1.68
N ASP A 108 -25.41 -5.14 0.40
CA ASP A 108 -24.65 -5.84 -0.62
C ASP A 108 -23.14 -5.52 -0.62
N GLY A 109 -22.69 -4.69 0.32
CA GLY A 109 -21.30 -4.28 0.48
C GLY A 109 -20.85 -3.14 -0.43
N ARG A 110 -21.72 -2.56 -1.25
CA ARG A 110 -21.38 -1.38 -2.05
C ARG A 110 -21.38 -0.13 -1.20
N MET A 111 -20.45 0.76 -1.49
CA MET A 111 -20.42 2.04 -0.83
C MET A 111 -21.53 2.96 -1.36
N LYS A 112 -22.22 3.63 -0.44
CA LYS A 112 -23.25 4.62 -0.77
C LYS A 112 -22.65 5.85 -1.42
N PRO A 113 -23.38 6.55 -2.32
CA PRO A 113 -22.98 7.88 -2.76
C PRO A 113 -22.85 8.84 -1.57
N SER A 114 -21.63 9.36 -1.37
CA SER A 114 -21.32 10.27 -0.26
C SER A 114 -20.04 11.04 -0.54
N ALA A 115 -19.75 12.06 0.25
CA ALA A 115 -18.47 12.76 0.16
C ALA A 115 -17.26 11.85 0.45
N PHE A 116 -17.45 10.76 1.17
CA PHE A 116 -16.40 9.75 1.37
C PHE A 116 -16.19 8.89 0.12
N TYR A 117 -17.26 8.56 -0.60
CA TYR A 117 -17.16 7.90 -1.89
C TYR A 117 -16.40 8.76 -2.89
N ASP A 118 -16.78 10.03 -3.04
CA ASP A 118 -16.10 10.97 -3.94
C ASP A 118 -14.61 11.09 -3.58
N ARG A 119 -14.29 11.12 -2.29
CA ARG A 119 -12.92 11.17 -1.81
C ARG A 119 -12.11 9.92 -2.20
N ILE A 120 -12.73 8.74 -2.22
CA ILE A 120 -12.07 7.52 -2.69
C ILE A 120 -11.76 7.63 -4.18
N VAL A 121 -12.72 8.13 -4.97
CA VAL A 121 -12.51 8.34 -6.42
C VAL A 121 -11.34 9.28 -6.66
N ASP A 122 -11.28 10.43 -5.96
CA ASP A 122 -10.16 11.38 -6.05
C ASP A 122 -8.80 10.71 -5.73
N VAL A 123 -8.75 9.88 -4.68
CA VAL A 123 -7.54 9.15 -4.30
C VAL A 123 -7.13 8.15 -5.39
N MET A 124 -8.09 7.44 -5.97
CA MET A 124 -7.83 6.47 -7.05
C MET A 124 -7.35 7.14 -8.33
N GLU A 125 -7.96 8.28 -8.70
CA GLU A 125 -7.50 9.05 -9.85
C GLU A 125 -6.07 9.58 -9.65
N GLU A 126 -5.77 10.10 -8.47
CA GLU A 126 -4.43 10.58 -8.16
C GLU A 126 -3.42 9.44 -8.21
N LEU A 127 -3.74 8.27 -7.63
CA LEU A 127 -2.90 7.07 -7.74
C LEU A 127 -2.61 6.72 -9.21
N PHE A 128 -3.65 6.71 -10.04
CA PHE A 128 -3.50 6.40 -11.47
C PHE A 128 -2.58 7.40 -12.17
N LYS A 129 -2.75 8.70 -11.92
CA LYS A 129 -1.90 9.76 -12.49
C LYS A 129 -0.44 9.61 -12.06
N PHE A 130 -0.17 9.38 -10.77
CA PHE A 130 1.18 9.14 -10.27
C PHE A 130 1.80 7.86 -10.83
N THR A 131 1.01 6.79 -10.97
CA THR A 131 1.47 5.54 -11.58
C THR A 131 1.91 5.75 -13.03
N LEU A 132 1.13 6.49 -13.82
CA LEU A 132 1.50 6.82 -15.19
C LEU A 132 2.77 7.68 -15.27
N LEU A 133 2.95 8.64 -14.37
CA LEU A 133 4.14 9.50 -14.31
C LEU A 133 5.41 8.70 -13.98
N THR A 134 5.31 7.64 -13.16
CA THR A 134 6.46 6.84 -12.74
C THR A 134 6.69 5.60 -13.61
N ARG A 135 5.75 5.28 -14.50
CA ARG A 135 5.84 4.13 -15.40
C ARG A 135 7.11 4.20 -16.25
N GLY A 136 7.86 3.12 -16.25
CA GLY A 136 9.13 3.03 -17.01
C GLY A 136 10.31 3.79 -16.39
N GLN A 137 10.11 4.51 -15.27
CA GLN A 137 11.15 5.29 -14.63
C GLN A 137 11.94 4.53 -13.55
N SER A 138 11.67 3.24 -13.35
CA SER A 138 12.25 2.45 -12.26
C SER A 138 13.78 2.52 -12.25
N LYS A 139 14.42 2.34 -13.39
CA LYS A 139 15.89 2.42 -13.51
C LYS A 139 16.44 3.79 -13.09
N TYR A 140 15.80 4.86 -13.52
CA TYR A 140 16.18 6.23 -13.15
C TYR A 140 15.99 6.50 -11.66
N LEU A 141 14.85 6.08 -11.10
CA LEU A 141 14.49 6.31 -9.70
C LEU A 141 15.27 5.43 -8.72
N THR A 142 15.87 4.33 -9.17
CA THR A 142 16.68 3.43 -8.34
C THR A 142 18.18 3.67 -8.50
N ASP A 143 18.60 4.46 -9.47
CA ASP A 143 20.00 4.83 -9.70
C ASP A 143 20.56 5.64 -8.50
N ARG A 144 21.66 5.17 -7.91
CA ARG A 144 22.23 5.75 -6.69
C ARG A 144 23.66 6.21 -6.89
N TYR A 145 23.96 7.37 -6.32
CA TYR A 145 25.32 7.94 -6.32
C TYR A 145 26.36 6.96 -5.76
N SER A 146 26.04 6.27 -4.65
CA SER A 146 26.96 5.32 -4.02
C SER A 146 27.36 4.18 -4.96
N GLU A 147 26.42 3.66 -5.73
CA GLU A 147 26.66 2.56 -6.69
C GLU A 147 27.48 3.03 -7.91
N ARG A 148 27.23 4.25 -8.39
CA ARG A 148 28.04 4.85 -9.48
C ARG A 148 29.48 5.14 -9.05
N LYS A 149 29.67 5.52 -7.79
CA LYS A 149 31.01 5.81 -7.24
C LYS A 149 31.91 4.56 -7.18
N GLU A 150 31.33 3.38 -6.90
CA GLU A 150 32.08 2.12 -6.86
C GLU A 150 32.46 1.59 -8.25
N SER A 151 31.81 2.11 -9.30
CA SER A 151 32.02 1.72 -10.70
C SER A 151 32.98 2.64 -11.45
N ALA A 152 33.43 3.72 -10.83
CA ALA A 152 34.37 4.71 -11.37
C ALA A 152 35.76 4.52 -10.78
#